data_8322a39324c94bd5a88001a377cbdf50
#
_entry.id   8322a39324c94bd5a88001a377cbdf50
#
_cell.length_a   1.000
_cell.length_b   1.000
_cell.length_c   1.000
_cell.angle_alpha   90.00
_cell.angle_beta   90.00
_cell.angle_gamma   90.00
#
_symmetry.space_group_name_H-M   'P 1'
#
loop_
_entity.id
_entity.type
_entity.pdbx_description
1 polymer ?
#
loop_
_entity_poly.entity_id
_entity_poly.type
_entity_poly.pdbx_seq_one_letter_code
_entity_poly.pdbx_strand_id
1 'polypeptide(L)'
;MSPRNDHVVLLSSPTTVDDAPFRDGAALNQAVGNNSGNLAFIHAIDKQLGPALPRVRRAEKPETINQTPQSVAVVPCANHLGVHQDLAGEAKNFARVEKRMVAIGLGAQAHANMTDLPDLPEGSVRWLKEFAERSNGDAPNISVRGEYTLRVLEKYGVADKGVALGCPSLHINPDRELGSKIAAAAEQPIRRVAVPSAHYRWRHLWKVEKSLGKLVEDTHGTYIMQSPKEMFQAYRAEWDQIDDESQKLMAEALGKPVEDRESLHDWYRAYSSAIFDVPAWMNFMRDFDFVIGARIHGVMLALQAGVPGICIAHDSRTLELCQTMEIPYVRPADIADGVTKSTLRSFFRFDPEVFDAKRAELRTKYAAFLEGNGLKYSL
;
A
#
# COMPACT_ATOMS: atom_id res chain seq x y z
N MET A 1 13.19 17.26 18.17
CA MET A 1 13.14 16.05 19.00
C MET A 1 12.07 15.14 18.45
N SER A 2 12.35 13.84 18.33
CA SER A 2 11.31 12.88 17.91
C SER A 2 10.16 12.85 18.93
N PRO A 3 8.90 12.70 18.47
CA PRO A 3 7.75 12.61 19.37
C PRO A 3 7.89 11.38 20.28
N ARG A 4 7.45 11.52 21.52
CA ARG A 4 7.36 10.39 22.47
C ARG A 4 5.90 10.13 22.78
N ASN A 5 5.43 8.93 22.43
CA ASN A 5 4.08 8.44 22.65
C ASN A 5 4.10 7.22 23.59
N ASP A 6 4.62 7.40 24.82
CA ASP A 6 4.77 6.30 25.80
C ASP A 6 3.42 5.62 26.14
N HIS A 7 2.31 6.30 25.82
CA HIS A 7 0.95 5.81 26.02
C HIS A 7 0.34 5.08 24.81
N VAL A 8 1.11 4.90 23.73
CA VAL A 8 0.64 4.30 22.47
C VAL A 8 1.26 2.92 22.25
N VAL A 9 0.44 1.96 21.83
CA VAL A 9 0.86 0.66 21.29
C VAL A 9 0.40 0.53 19.85
N LEU A 10 1.27 0.03 18.96
CA LEU A 10 0.90 -0.29 17.57
C LEU A 10 0.40 -1.73 17.48
N LEU A 11 -0.81 -1.92 16.94
CA LEU A 11 -1.33 -3.25 16.60
C LEU A 11 -1.00 -3.58 15.14
N SER A 12 0.22 -4.03 14.88
CA SER A 12 0.69 -4.23 13.50
C SER A 12 1.80 -5.28 13.38
N SER A 13 2.12 -5.64 12.14
CA SER A 13 3.36 -6.32 11.78
C SER A 13 4.57 -5.37 11.99
N PRO A 14 5.80 -5.88 12.03
CA PRO A 14 7.01 -5.06 11.98
C PRO A 14 7.05 -4.17 10.74
N THR A 15 7.88 -3.13 10.76
CA THR A 15 8.14 -2.20 9.64
C THR A 15 9.18 -2.73 8.65
N THR A 16 9.91 -3.76 9.06
CA THR A 16 10.97 -4.42 8.29
C THR A 16 10.98 -5.91 8.61
N VAL A 17 11.54 -6.72 7.75
CA VAL A 17 11.79 -8.15 7.96
C VAL A 17 13.30 -8.35 7.99
N ASP A 18 13.90 -8.16 9.16
CA ASP A 18 15.36 -8.14 9.35
C ASP A 18 16.02 -9.46 8.97
N ASP A 19 15.33 -10.58 9.17
CA ASP A 19 15.76 -11.93 8.82
C ASP A 19 15.30 -12.38 7.42
N ALA A 20 14.87 -11.44 6.57
CA ALA A 20 14.45 -11.74 5.21
C ALA A 20 15.44 -12.61 4.42
N PRO A 21 16.78 -12.43 4.51
CA PRO A 21 17.74 -13.28 3.79
C PRO A 21 17.64 -14.77 4.12
N PHE A 22 17.12 -15.12 5.29
CA PHE A 22 17.06 -16.48 5.82
C PHE A 22 15.66 -17.11 5.72
N ARG A 23 14.66 -16.39 5.17
CA ARG A 23 13.30 -16.87 5.00
C ARG A 23 13.05 -17.35 3.58
N ASP A 24 12.24 -18.39 3.45
CA ASP A 24 11.65 -18.78 2.17
C ASP A 24 10.56 -17.81 1.72
N GLY A 25 10.09 -17.96 0.47
CA GLY A 25 9.09 -17.09 -0.11
C GLY A 25 7.75 -17.10 0.62
N ALA A 26 7.33 -18.24 1.15
CA ALA A 26 6.09 -18.36 1.90
C ALA A 26 6.17 -17.66 3.26
N ALA A 27 7.27 -17.83 3.98
CA ALA A 27 7.53 -17.14 5.25
C ALA A 27 7.67 -15.62 5.07
N LEU A 28 8.30 -15.17 3.97
CA LEU A 28 8.35 -13.74 3.60
C LEU A 28 6.96 -13.17 3.37
N ASN A 29 6.12 -13.86 2.60
CA ASN A 29 4.76 -13.44 2.34
C ASN A 29 3.95 -13.29 3.63
N GLN A 30 4.07 -14.25 4.55
CA GLN A 30 3.40 -14.18 5.84
C GLN A 30 3.93 -13.02 6.71
N ALA A 31 5.24 -12.78 6.72
CA ALA A 31 5.86 -11.74 7.53
C ALA A 31 5.38 -10.34 7.15
N VAL A 32 5.12 -10.10 5.86
CA VAL A 32 4.62 -8.81 5.35
C VAL A 32 3.09 -8.73 5.28
N GLY A 33 2.37 -9.68 5.88
CA GLY A 33 0.90 -9.72 5.87
C GLY A 33 0.34 -9.88 4.44
N ASN A 34 0.91 -10.81 3.68
CA ASN A 34 0.58 -11.17 2.30
C ASN A 34 0.82 -10.09 1.24
N ASN A 35 1.44 -8.97 1.60
CA ASN A 35 1.80 -7.91 0.64
C ASN A 35 2.88 -7.00 1.24
N SER A 36 4.08 -6.96 0.64
CA SER A 36 5.17 -6.10 1.15
C SER A 36 4.86 -4.60 1.07
N GLY A 37 3.91 -4.19 0.24
CA GLY A 37 3.40 -2.81 0.23
C GLY A 37 2.79 -2.36 1.56
N ASN A 38 2.39 -3.29 2.44
CA ASN A 38 1.92 -2.97 3.80
C ASN A 38 3.01 -2.31 4.63
N LEU A 39 4.27 -2.65 4.39
CA LEU A 39 5.41 -2.03 5.09
C LEU A 39 5.41 -0.52 4.93
N ALA A 40 4.99 0.02 3.76
CA ALA A 40 5.03 1.44 3.47
C ALA A 40 4.18 2.28 4.44
N PHE A 41 2.93 1.91 4.66
CA PHE A 41 2.06 2.68 5.58
C PHE A 41 2.35 2.38 7.05
N ILE A 42 2.78 1.15 7.38
CA ILE A 42 3.17 0.82 8.76
C ILE A 42 4.44 1.62 9.14
N HIS A 43 5.44 1.66 8.25
CA HIS A 43 6.66 2.46 8.44
C HIS A 43 6.34 3.96 8.57
N ALA A 44 5.44 4.46 7.71
CA ALA A 44 5.03 5.86 7.78
C ALA A 44 4.45 6.21 9.15
N ILE A 45 3.51 5.42 9.66
CA ILE A 45 2.89 5.62 10.98
C ILE A 45 3.94 5.55 12.10
N ASP A 46 4.82 4.54 12.06
CA ASP A 46 5.89 4.36 13.06
C ASP A 46 6.83 5.57 13.08
N LYS A 47 7.29 6.01 11.92
CA LYS A 47 8.14 7.20 11.78
C LYS A 47 7.46 8.48 12.28
N GLN A 48 6.18 8.65 11.96
CA GLN A 48 5.41 9.84 12.28
C GLN A 48 5.04 9.94 13.76
N LEU A 49 4.75 8.82 14.40
CA LEU A 49 4.41 8.77 15.83
C LEU A 49 5.62 8.66 16.76
N GLY A 50 6.79 8.40 16.20
CA GLY A 50 8.07 8.30 16.92
C GLY A 50 8.64 6.90 16.95
N PRO A 51 9.99 6.80 17.01
CA PRO A 51 10.67 5.53 16.94
C PRO A 51 10.42 4.66 18.17
N ALA A 52 10.45 3.34 17.93
CA ALA A 52 10.40 2.32 18.98
C ALA A 52 9.08 2.27 19.78
N LEU A 53 7.95 2.54 19.15
CA LEU A 53 6.67 2.28 19.77
C LEU A 53 6.51 0.79 20.12
N PRO A 54 5.98 0.46 21.30
CA PRO A 54 5.59 -0.89 21.64
C PRO A 54 4.66 -1.47 20.56
N ARG A 55 4.88 -2.73 20.19
CA ARG A 55 4.16 -3.36 19.10
C ARG A 55 3.61 -4.70 19.54
N VAL A 56 2.35 -4.93 19.22
CA VAL A 56 1.66 -6.21 19.41
C VAL A 56 1.06 -6.61 18.07
N ARG A 57 1.09 -7.89 17.75
CA ARG A 57 0.42 -8.36 16.53
C ARG A 57 -1.08 -8.11 16.62
N ARG A 58 -1.67 -7.59 15.55
CA ARG A 58 -3.10 -7.30 15.48
C ARG A 58 -3.99 -8.54 15.76
N ALA A 59 -3.51 -9.73 15.42
CA ALA A 59 -4.22 -10.99 15.64
C ALA A 59 -4.01 -11.58 17.04
N GLU A 60 -3.29 -10.88 17.95
CA GLU A 60 -3.11 -11.34 19.31
C GLU A 60 -4.40 -11.32 20.13
N LYS A 61 -4.40 -12.12 21.21
CA LYS A 61 -5.55 -12.17 22.12
C LYS A 61 -5.76 -10.81 22.80
N PRO A 62 -7.01 -10.40 23.05
CA PRO A 62 -7.32 -9.14 23.75
C PRO A 62 -6.59 -8.98 25.07
N GLU A 63 -6.40 -10.07 25.81
CA GLU A 63 -5.69 -10.08 27.11
C GLU A 63 -4.24 -9.62 26.95
N THR A 64 -3.54 -10.08 25.91
CA THR A 64 -2.16 -9.66 25.61
C THR A 64 -2.11 -8.16 25.31
N ILE A 65 -3.07 -7.65 24.53
CA ILE A 65 -3.18 -6.22 24.23
C ILE A 65 -3.46 -5.42 25.50
N ASN A 66 -4.39 -5.87 26.34
CA ASN A 66 -4.79 -5.18 27.58
C ASN A 66 -3.66 -5.15 28.63
N GLN A 67 -2.80 -6.17 28.66
CA GLN A 67 -1.64 -6.24 29.56
C GLN A 67 -0.57 -5.19 29.24
N THR A 68 -0.54 -4.63 28.03
CA THR A 68 0.41 -3.55 27.73
C THR A 68 0.05 -2.28 28.52
N PRO A 69 1.04 -1.52 29.06
CA PRO A 69 0.75 -0.35 29.89
C PRO A 69 0.17 0.85 29.13
N GLN A 70 0.16 0.79 27.80
CA GLN A 70 -0.33 1.86 26.93
C GLN A 70 -1.86 1.96 26.98
N SER A 71 -2.38 3.18 26.88
CA SER A 71 -3.82 3.48 26.93
C SER A 71 -4.48 3.65 25.55
N VAL A 72 -3.68 3.78 24.50
CA VAL A 72 -4.15 3.96 23.12
C VAL A 72 -3.55 2.89 22.22
N ALA A 73 -4.40 2.20 21.48
CA ALA A 73 -4.02 1.25 20.43
C ALA A 73 -4.18 1.90 19.05
N VAL A 74 -3.09 2.09 18.33
CA VAL A 74 -3.11 2.55 16.94
C VAL A 74 -3.08 1.33 16.02
N VAL A 75 -4.02 1.26 15.09
CA VAL A 75 -4.20 0.16 14.16
C VAL A 75 -3.96 0.64 12.74
N PRO A 76 -2.80 0.33 12.14
CA PRO A 76 -2.57 0.54 10.72
C PRO A 76 -3.57 -0.29 9.91
N CYS A 77 -4.33 0.39 9.04
CA CYS A 77 -5.37 -0.24 8.26
C CYS A 77 -5.02 -0.27 6.76
N ALA A 78 -5.58 -1.25 6.10
CA ALA A 78 -5.51 -1.40 4.66
C ALA A 78 -6.94 -1.49 4.10
N ASN A 79 -7.14 -2.34 3.10
CA ASN A 79 -8.41 -2.56 2.46
C ASN A 79 -9.25 -3.58 3.23
N HIS A 80 -9.87 -3.15 4.33
CA HIS A 80 -10.62 -4.05 5.21
C HIS A 80 -12.13 -4.05 4.95
N LEU A 81 -12.67 -3.03 4.27
CA LEU A 81 -14.10 -2.90 4.05
C LEU A 81 -14.50 -3.37 2.65
N GLY A 82 -15.25 -4.45 2.56
CA GLY A 82 -15.75 -5.00 1.31
C GLY A 82 -16.40 -6.36 1.51
N VAL A 83 -17.06 -6.86 0.47
CA VAL A 83 -17.73 -8.18 0.49
C VAL A 83 -16.73 -9.36 0.59
N HIS A 84 -15.47 -9.11 0.31
CA HIS A 84 -14.40 -10.11 0.26
C HIS A 84 -13.90 -10.55 1.64
N GLN A 85 -14.26 -9.82 2.71
CA GLN A 85 -13.70 -10.06 4.04
C GLN A 85 -14.76 -9.85 5.13
N ASP A 86 -15.00 -10.88 5.93
CA ASP A 86 -15.78 -10.77 7.18
C ASP A 86 -14.83 -10.66 8.37
N LEU A 87 -14.93 -9.55 9.09
CA LEU A 87 -14.10 -9.24 10.26
C LEU A 87 -14.72 -9.67 11.59
N ALA A 88 -15.70 -10.60 11.60
CA ALA A 88 -16.41 -11.04 12.80
C ALA A 88 -15.47 -11.54 13.91
N GLY A 89 -14.41 -12.29 13.57
CA GLY A 89 -13.43 -12.78 14.53
C GLY A 89 -12.64 -11.63 15.17
N GLU A 90 -12.24 -10.65 14.39
CA GLU A 90 -11.51 -9.49 14.87
C GLU A 90 -12.40 -8.54 15.68
N ALA A 91 -13.64 -8.33 15.22
CA ALA A 91 -14.65 -7.57 15.98
C ALA A 91 -14.87 -8.15 17.38
N LYS A 92 -14.99 -9.47 17.49
CA LYS A 92 -15.11 -10.16 18.79
C LYS A 92 -13.89 -9.94 19.70
N ASN A 93 -12.68 -9.90 19.12
CA ASN A 93 -11.47 -9.59 19.86
C ASN A 93 -11.44 -8.13 20.29
N PHE A 94 -11.74 -7.20 19.38
CA PHE A 94 -11.72 -5.77 19.66
C PHE A 94 -12.77 -5.34 20.69
N ALA A 95 -13.93 -6.00 20.71
CA ALA A 95 -14.95 -5.79 21.76
C ALA A 95 -14.40 -5.98 23.20
N ARG A 96 -13.32 -6.75 23.36
CA ARG A 96 -12.66 -7.04 24.64
C ARG A 96 -11.39 -6.23 24.88
N VAL A 97 -11.00 -5.36 23.94
CA VAL A 97 -9.86 -4.44 24.13
C VAL A 97 -10.34 -3.23 24.92
N GLU A 98 -9.67 -2.96 26.04
CA GLU A 98 -10.03 -1.91 27.01
C GLU A 98 -9.31 -0.58 26.74
N LYS A 99 -8.73 -0.41 25.54
CA LYS A 99 -7.99 0.77 25.14
C LYS A 99 -8.80 1.64 24.18
N ARG A 100 -8.52 2.95 24.17
CA ARG A 100 -8.93 3.78 23.03
C ARG A 100 -8.27 3.25 21.77
N MET A 101 -8.97 3.32 20.65
CA MET A 101 -8.49 2.77 19.39
C MET A 101 -8.49 3.82 18.28
N VAL A 102 -7.43 3.85 17.48
CA VAL A 102 -7.30 4.77 16.34
C VAL A 102 -6.94 3.95 15.11
N ALA A 103 -7.82 3.96 14.11
CA ALA A 103 -7.60 3.32 12.81
C ALA A 103 -6.96 4.31 11.83
N ILE A 104 -5.84 3.94 11.20
CA ILE A 104 -5.16 4.81 10.24
C ILE A 104 -5.06 4.15 8.87
N GLY A 105 -5.63 4.83 7.85
CA GLY A 105 -5.55 4.43 6.45
C GLY A 105 -6.55 3.35 6.03
N LEU A 106 -7.73 3.31 6.65
CA LEU A 106 -8.80 2.37 6.32
C LEU A 106 -9.33 2.62 4.91
N GLY A 107 -9.50 1.55 4.15
CA GLY A 107 -10.02 1.59 2.79
C GLY A 107 -11.17 0.63 2.56
N ALA A 108 -12.06 1.00 1.64
CA ALA A 108 -13.13 0.16 1.14
C ALA A 108 -12.84 -0.33 -0.27
N GLN A 109 -13.37 -1.49 -0.61
CA GLN A 109 -13.27 -2.08 -1.95
C GLN A 109 -14.64 -2.44 -2.48
N ALA A 110 -14.95 -1.91 -3.66
CA ALA A 110 -16.06 -2.35 -4.50
C ALA A 110 -15.57 -2.51 -5.94
N HIS A 111 -16.50 -2.61 -6.87
CA HIS A 111 -16.20 -2.62 -8.30
C HIS A 111 -15.52 -1.32 -8.75
N ALA A 112 -14.82 -1.36 -9.88
CA ALA A 112 -13.91 -0.30 -10.35
C ALA A 112 -14.55 1.09 -10.59
N ASN A 113 -15.88 1.17 -10.66
CA ASN A 113 -16.61 2.40 -10.96
C ASN A 113 -16.79 3.35 -9.74
N MET A 114 -16.61 2.87 -8.50
CA MET A 114 -16.87 3.61 -7.24
C MET A 114 -18.29 4.22 -7.12
N THR A 115 -19.25 3.75 -7.91
CA THR A 115 -20.64 4.23 -7.85
C THR A 115 -21.42 3.51 -6.76
N ASP A 116 -21.18 2.22 -6.62
CA ASP A 116 -21.90 1.36 -5.69
C ASP A 116 -21.12 1.20 -4.39
N LEU A 117 -21.79 1.36 -3.26
CA LEU A 117 -21.22 1.12 -1.95
C LEU A 117 -21.38 -0.36 -1.58
N PRO A 118 -20.34 -1.03 -1.09
CA PRO A 118 -20.38 -2.44 -0.78
C PRO A 118 -21.37 -2.74 0.36
N ASP A 119 -22.04 -3.88 0.27
CA ASP A 119 -22.75 -4.47 1.39
C ASP A 119 -21.72 -5.22 2.25
N LEU A 120 -21.38 -4.63 3.38
CA LEU A 120 -20.40 -5.21 4.29
C LEU A 120 -21.00 -6.41 5.03
N PRO A 121 -20.23 -7.49 5.23
CA PRO A 121 -20.60 -8.54 6.16
C PRO A 121 -20.89 -7.98 7.56
N GLU A 122 -21.79 -8.62 8.27
CA GLU A 122 -22.24 -8.16 9.60
C GLU A 122 -21.06 -8.04 10.60
N GLY A 123 -20.10 -8.94 10.52
CA GLY A 123 -18.88 -8.88 11.34
C GLY A 123 -18.04 -7.65 11.05
N SER A 124 -17.95 -7.22 9.78
CA SER A 124 -17.23 -6.01 9.39
C SER A 124 -17.94 -4.74 9.84
N VAL A 125 -19.27 -4.74 9.85
CA VAL A 125 -20.06 -3.63 10.42
C VAL A 125 -19.84 -3.52 11.93
N ARG A 126 -19.85 -4.66 12.64
CA ARG A 126 -19.53 -4.67 14.09
C ARG A 126 -18.11 -4.16 14.34
N TRP A 127 -17.14 -4.59 13.55
CA TRP A 127 -15.75 -4.14 13.64
C TRP A 127 -15.61 -2.62 13.53
N LEU A 128 -16.33 -1.99 12.58
CA LEU A 128 -16.38 -0.53 12.46
C LEU A 128 -16.93 0.16 13.71
N LYS A 129 -18.02 -0.37 14.27
CA LYS A 129 -18.64 0.17 15.49
C LYS A 129 -17.72 0.06 16.70
N GLU A 130 -16.95 -1.04 16.82
CA GLU A 130 -15.97 -1.21 17.88
C GLU A 130 -14.88 -0.11 17.85
N PHE A 131 -14.48 0.36 16.68
CA PHE A 131 -13.59 1.53 16.59
C PHE A 131 -14.31 2.82 16.98
N ALA A 132 -15.48 3.08 16.42
CA ALA A 132 -16.23 4.31 16.67
C ALA A 132 -16.50 4.54 18.16
N GLU A 133 -16.85 3.48 18.90
CA GLU A 133 -17.14 3.52 20.33
C GLU A 133 -15.89 3.77 21.19
N ARG A 134 -14.68 3.51 20.66
CA ARG A 134 -13.40 3.69 21.38
C ARG A 134 -12.67 4.97 20.98
N SER A 135 -13.41 5.97 20.52
CA SER A 135 -12.87 7.28 20.18
C SER A 135 -12.47 8.09 21.43
N ASN A 136 -11.76 9.19 21.22
CA ASN A 136 -11.47 10.18 22.24
C ASN A 136 -12.62 11.23 22.29
N GLY A 137 -13.68 10.92 22.99
CA GLY A 137 -14.88 11.76 22.99
C GLY A 137 -15.48 11.85 21.57
N ASP A 138 -15.73 13.06 21.11
CA ASP A 138 -16.31 13.30 19.77
C ASP A 138 -15.27 13.32 18.64
N ALA A 139 -13.96 13.23 18.95
CA ALA A 139 -12.93 13.28 17.94
C ALA A 139 -13.02 12.09 16.95
N PRO A 140 -12.88 12.33 15.65
CA PRO A 140 -12.75 11.25 14.67
C PRO A 140 -11.54 10.38 15.00
N ASN A 141 -11.71 9.07 14.99
CA ASN A 141 -10.63 8.11 15.26
C ASN A 141 -10.40 7.10 14.14
N ILE A 142 -11.05 7.30 13.00
CA ILE A 142 -10.91 6.46 11.80
C ILE A 142 -10.45 7.33 10.63
N SER A 143 -9.16 7.29 10.29
CA SER A 143 -8.72 7.90 9.05
C SER A 143 -8.97 6.97 7.87
N VAL A 144 -9.58 7.49 6.82
CA VAL A 144 -9.92 6.72 5.62
C VAL A 144 -9.15 7.20 4.38
N ARG A 145 -9.08 6.34 3.37
CA ARG A 145 -8.30 6.57 2.15
C ARG A 145 -8.86 7.67 1.25
N GLY A 146 -10.16 7.96 1.36
CA GLY A 146 -10.79 9.02 0.57
C GLY A 146 -12.28 9.10 0.81
N GLU A 147 -12.95 9.89 -0.02
CA GLU A 147 -14.38 10.17 0.08
C GLU A 147 -15.25 8.94 -0.20
N TYR A 148 -14.79 8.02 -1.05
CA TYR A 148 -15.52 6.79 -1.30
C TYR A 148 -15.63 5.94 -0.03
N THR A 149 -14.52 5.75 0.67
CA THR A 149 -14.53 5.03 1.95
C THR A 149 -15.32 5.78 3.02
N LEU A 150 -15.28 7.11 3.04
CA LEU A 150 -16.09 7.91 3.97
C LEU A 150 -17.58 7.71 3.74
N ARG A 151 -18.05 7.65 2.49
CA ARG A 151 -19.44 7.31 2.17
C ARG A 151 -19.84 5.89 2.62
N VAL A 152 -18.89 4.95 2.61
CA VAL A 152 -19.14 3.61 3.20
C VAL A 152 -19.36 3.72 4.70
N LEU A 153 -18.56 4.52 5.42
CA LEU A 153 -18.77 4.77 6.85
C LEU A 153 -20.14 5.42 7.10
N GLU A 154 -20.57 6.36 6.25
CA GLU A 154 -21.88 7.01 6.32
C GLU A 154 -23.03 6.00 6.18
N LYS A 155 -22.95 5.10 5.20
CA LYS A 155 -23.93 4.01 5.00
C LYS A 155 -24.14 3.18 6.28
N TYR A 156 -23.11 3.03 7.11
CA TYR A 156 -23.16 2.24 8.34
C TYR A 156 -23.25 3.08 9.62
N GLY A 157 -23.49 4.38 9.51
CA GLY A 157 -23.80 5.28 10.62
C GLY A 157 -22.61 5.60 11.52
N VAL A 158 -21.39 5.63 10.98
CA VAL A 158 -20.14 5.95 11.71
C VAL A 158 -19.29 7.03 11.01
N ALA A 159 -19.90 7.84 10.13
CA ALA A 159 -19.18 8.88 9.38
C ALA A 159 -18.60 9.98 10.27
N ASP A 160 -19.24 10.30 11.39
CA ASP A 160 -18.79 11.28 12.38
C ASP A 160 -17.43 10.91 13.01
N LYS A 161 -17.07 9.63 12.98
CA LYS A 161 -15.78 9.10 13.43
C LYS A 161 -14.75 8.96 12.32
N GLY A 162 -15.12 9.26 11.08
CA GLY A 162 -14.29 9.16 9.87
C GLY A 162 -13.71 10.49 9.41
N VAL A 163 -12.49 10.46 8.84
CA VAL A 163 -11.90 11.59 8.10
C VAL A 163 -11.08 11.10 6.91
N ALA A 164 -11.31 11.69 5.74
CA ALA A 164 -10.60 11.32 4.50
C ALA A 164 -9.21 11.98 4.46
N LEU A 165 -8.16 11.16 4.58
CA LEU A 165 -6.76 11.62 4.71
C LEU A 165 -5.80 10.95 3.71
N GLY A 166 -6.27 10.02 2.89
CA GLY A 166 -5.38 9.25 2.03
C GLY A 166 -4.60 8.17 2.81
N CYS A 167 -3.36 7.98 2.41
CA CYS A 167 -2.46 7.02 3.04
C CYS A 167 -1.33 7.77 3.77
N PRO A 168 -0.97 7.39 5.01
CA PRO A 168 0.11 8.04 5.76
C PRO A 168 1.47 7.97 5.04
N SER A 169 1.67 7.03 4.11
CA SER A 169 2.87 6.95 3.29
C SER A 169 3.11 8.16 2.37
N LEU A 170 2.09 8.98 2.12
CA LEU A 170 2.23 10.26 1.41
C LEU A 170 3.18 11.25 2.13
N HIS A 171 3.35 11.08 3.44
CA HIS A 171 4.10 11.98 4.31
C HIS A 171 5.42 11.39 4.82
N ILE A 172 5.96 10.34 4.15
CA ILE A 172 7.27 9.76 4.52
C ILE A 172 8.39 10.77 4.24
N ASN A 173 8.34 11.44 3.07
CA ASN A 173 9.31 12.47 2.72
C ASN A 173 8.83 13.83 3.29
N PRO A 174 9.64 14.49 4.15
CA PRO A 174 9.25 15.78 4.75
C PRO A 174 9.39 16.96 3.79
N ASP A 175 10.00 16.77 2.62
CA ASP A 175 10.26 17.83 1.64
C ASP A 175 8.96 18.45 1.13
N ARG A 176 8.81 19.75 1.28
CA ARG A 176 7.61 20.49 0.87
C ARG A 176 7.53 20.73 -0.65
N GLU A 177 8.67 20.67 -1.33
CA GLU A 177 8.83 20.88 -2.77
C GLU A 177 9.07 19.54 -3.51
N LEU A 178 8.54 18.45 -2.97
CA LEU A 178 8.73 17.12 -3.55
C LEU A 178 8.14 17.05 -4.95
N GLY A 179 6.99 17.69 -5.19
CA GLY A 179 6.35 17.75 -6.51
C GLY A 179 7.25 18.39 -7.56
N SER A 180 7.86 19.53 -7.24
CA SER A 180 8.82 20.18 -8.14
C SER A 180 10.02 19.30 -8.48
N LYS A 181 10.54 18.55 -7.51
CA LYS A 181 11.65 17.59 -7.71
C LYS A 181 11.25 16.42 -8.60
N ILE A 182 10.06 15.86 -8.40
CA ILE A 182 9.50 14.81 -9.25
C ILE A 182 9.31 15.29 -10.68
N ALA A 183 8.76 16.51 -10.88
CA ALA A 183 8.59 17.11 -12.20
C ALA A 183 9.92 17.30 -12.92
N ALA A 184 10.93 17.84 -12.23
CA ALA A 184 12.27 18.01 -12.79
C ALA A 184 12.93 16.66 -13.15
N ALA A 185 12.73 15.64 -12.35
CA ALA A 185 13.22 14.29 -12.63
C ALA A 185 12.49 13.67 -13.84
N ALA A 186 11.20 13.93 -14.04
CA ALA A 186 10.43 13.43 -15.18
C ALA A 186 10.91 13.96 -16.54
N GLU A 187 11.59 15.10 -16.58
CA GLU A 187 12.19 15.65 -17.80
C GLU A 187 13.49 14.95 -18.21
N GLN A 188 14.12 14.20 -17.31
CA GLN A 188 15.37 13.49 -17.60
C GLN A 188 15.15 12.28 -18.52
N PRO A 189 16.17 11.85 -19.29
CA PRO A 189 16.05 10.69 -20.16
C PRO A 189 15.68 9.42 -19.39
N ILE A 190 14.65 8.71 -19.83
CA ILE A 190 14.26 7.42 -19.25
C ILE A 190 15.19 6.33 -19.77
N ARG A 191 16.01 5.77 -18.91
CA ARG A 191 16.95 4.67 -19.20
C ARG A 191 16.51 3.39 -18.55
N ARG A 192 16.16 3.43 -17.25
CA ARG A 192 15.76 2.29 -16.42
C ARG A 192 14.39 2.52 -15.81
N VAL A 193 13.52 1.52 -15.90
CA VAL A 193 12.15 1.60 -15.37
C VAL A 193 11.93 0.51 -14.32
N ALA A 194 11.34 0.88 -13.18
CA ALA A 194 10.86 -0.11 -12.22
C ALA A 194 9.34 -0.31 -12.37
N VAL A 195 8.91 -1.56 -12.28
CA VAL A 195 7.51 -1.97 -12.44
C VAL A 195 7.02 -2.68 -11.16
N PRO A 196 6.30 -1.99 -10.26
CA PRO A 196 5.54 -2.65 -9.21
C PRO A 196 4.45 -3.54 -9.81
N SER A 197 4.70 -4.84 -9.81
CA SER A 197 3.97 -5.86 -10.56
C SER A 197 2.50 -6.00 -10.16
N ALA A 198 1.62 -6.33 -11.11
CA ALA A 198 0.28 -6.80 -10.81
C ALA A 198 0.30 -8.21 -10.20
N HIS A 199 -0.86 -8.72 -9.82
CA HIS A 199 -1.03 -10.11 -9.46
C HIS A 199 -1.21 -10.95 -10.74
N TYR A 200 -0.43 -11.99 -10.93
CA TYR A 200 -0.45 -12.83 -12.14
C TYR A 200 -1.83 -13.45 -12.45
N ARG A 201 -2.73 -13.57 -11.48
CA ARG A 201 -4.12 -14.03 -11.68
C ARG A 201 -5.07 -12.93 -12.15
N TRP A 202 -4.67 -11.67 -12.23
CA TRP A 202 -5.50 -10.57 -12.72
C TRP A 202 -5.52 -10.50 -14.24
N ARG A 203 -6.27 -11.42 -14.85
CA ARG A 203 -6.33 -11.60 -16.32
C ARG A 203 -6.68 -10.33 -17.08
N HIS A 204 -7.50 -9.45 -16.49
CA HIS A 204 -7.86 -8.16 -17.08
C HIS A 204 -6.67 -7.21 -17.26
N LEU A 205 -5.56 -7.44 -16.57
CA LEU A 205 -4.33 -6.67 -16.69
C LEU A 205 -3.27 -7.35 -17.57
N TRP A 206 -3.44 -8.57 -18.01
CA TRP A 206 -2.38 -9.33 -18.69
C TRP A 206 -1.82 -8.65 -19.94
N LYS A 207 -2.68 -7.97 -20.75
CA LYS A 207 -2.19 -7.24 -21.93
C LYS A 207 -1.25 -6.12 -21.53
N VAL A 208 -1.56 -5.42 -20.45
CA VAL A 208 -0.72 -4.37 -19.88
C VAL A 208 0.55 -4.97 -19.25
N GLU A 209 0.42 -6.02 -18.43
CA GLU A 209 1.57 -6.68 -17.78
C GLU A 209 2.58 -7.23 -18.79
N LYS A 210 2.14 -7.79 -19.91
CA LYS A 210 3.02 -8.20 -21.03
C LYS A 210 3.86 -7.02 -21.53
N SER A 211 3.23 -5.86 -21.73
CA SER A 211 3.96 -4.67 -22.18
C SER A 211 4.92 -4.14 -21.12
N LEU A 212 4.55 -4.24 -19.84
CA LEU A 212 5.41 -3.84 -18.73
C LEU A 212 6.60 -4.80 -18.55
N GLY A 213 6.39 -6.11 -18.70
CA GLY A 213 7.48 -7.08 -18.72
C GLY A 213 8.48 -6.79 -19.85
N LYS A 214 7.97 -6.47 -21.05
CA LYS A 214 8.82 -6.05 -22.19
C LYS A 214 9.53 -4.72 -21.91
N LEU A 215 8.87 -3.76 -21.27
CA LEU A 215 9.47 -2.47 -20.87
C LEU A 215 10.63 -2.67 -19.90
N VAL A 216 10.51 -3.61 -18.96
CA VAL A 216 11.60 -3.99 -18.04
C VAL A 216 12.80 -4.54 -18.81
N GLU A 217 12.58 -5.44 -19.77
CA GLU A 217 13.63 -5.97 -20.64
C GLU A 217 14.32 -4.85 -21.43
N ASP A 218 13.55 -4.02 -22.14
CA ASP A 218 14.04 -2.96 -23.02
C ASP A 218 14.81 -1.85 -22.28
N THR A 219 14.60 -1.72 -20.97
CA THR A 219 15.24 -0.70 -20.14
C THR A 219 16.25 -1.27 -19.14
N HIS A 220 16.52 -2.57 -19.17
CA HIS A 220 17.29 -3.25 -18.12
C HIS A 220 16.81 -2.83 -16.73
N GLY A 221 15.48 -2.76 -16.59
CA GLY A 221 14.77 -2.31 -15.41
C GLY A 221 14.57 -3.41 -14.37
N THR A 222 13.53 -3.27 -13.55
CA THR A 222 13.18 -4.30 -12.57
C THR A 222 11.67 -4.47 -12.41
N TYR A 223 11.25 -5.69 -12.12
CA TYR A 223 9.90 -6.10 -11.83
C TYR A 223 9.77 -6.37 -10.33
N ILE A 224 9.12 -5.44 -9.60
CA ILE A 224 9.08 -5.47 -8.14
C ILE A 224 7.88 -6.27 -7.67
N MET A 225 8.17 -7.37 -7.02
CA MET A 225 7.17 -8.30 -6.51
C MET A 225 6.75 -7.94 -5.09
N GLN A 226 5.45 -7.85 -4.85
CA GLN A 226 4.89 -7.49 -3.57
C GLN A 226 3.92 -8.53 -3.01
N SER A 227 3.36 -9.38 -3.84
CA SER A 227 2.31 -10.37 -3.55
C SER A 227 1.96 -11.11 -4.85
N PRO A 228 1.44 -12.34 -4.84
CA PRO A 228 1.25 -13.24 -3.70
C PRO A 228 2.52 -14.04 -3.35
N LYS A 229 2.37 -15.09 -2.52
CA LYS A 229 3.49 -15.93 -2.04
C LYS A 229 4.29 -16.55 -3.19
N GLU A 230 3.63 -16.99 -4.28
CA GLU A 230 4.26 -17.62 -5.43
C GLU A 230 5.27 -16.68 -6.12
N MET A 231 5.01 -15.36 -6.10
CA MET A 231 5.96 -14.38 -6.64
C MET A 231 7.20 -14.24 -5.73
N PHE A 232 7.05 -14.34 -4.40
CA PHE A 232 8.21 -14.39 -3.51
C PHE A 232 8.98 -15.71 -3.62
N GLN A 233 8.29 -16.82 -3.83
CA GLN A 233 8.91 -18.12 -4.13
C GLN A 233 9.69 -18.05 -5.46
N ALA A 234 9.13 -17.45 -6.50
CA ALA A 234 9.84 -17.22 -7.77
C ALA A 234 11.10 -16.34 -7.59
N TYR A 235 11.01 -15.28 -6.79
CA TYR A 235 12.16 -14.44 -6.43
C TYR A 235 13.26 -15.23 -5.71
N ARG A 236 12.88 -16.22 -4.90
CA ARG A 236 13.79 -17.11 -4.18
C ARG A 236 14.27 -18.30 -5.03
N ALA A 237 13.83 -18.39 -6.29
CA ALA A 237 14.05 -19.53 -7.16
C ALA A 237 13.51 -20.87 -6.59
N GLU A 238 12.48 -20.82 -5.77
CA GLU A 238 11.80 -21.96 -5.14
C GLU A 238 10.68 -22.49 -6.07
N TRP A 239 11.02 -22.74 -7.33
CA TRP A 239 10.06 -23.09 -8.38
C TRP A 239 9.35 -24.43 -8.15
N ASP A 240 9.99 -25.34 -7.44
CA ASP A 240 9.45 -26.64 -7.00
C ASP A 240 8.29 -26.50 -5.98
N GLN A 241 8.19 -25.35 -5.32
CA GLN A 241 7.11 -25.03 -4.39
C GLN A 241 5.93 -24.28 -5.05
N ILE A 242 6.04 -23.95 -6.34
CA ILE A 242 4.99 -23.27 -7.11
C ILE A 242 4.29 -24.30 -8.00
N ASP A 243 2.98 -24.45 -7.84
CA ASP A 243 2.20 -25.39 -8.64
C ASP A 243 2.23 -25.03 -10.15
N ASP A 244 2.03 -26.06 -10.99
CA ASP A 244 2.11 -25.94 -12.44
C ASP A 244 1.13 -24.92 -13.02
N GLU A 245 -0.07 -24.82 -12.45
CA GLU A 245 -1.06 -23.84 -12.89
C GLU A 245 -0.58 -22.40 -12.62
N SER A 246 -0.04 -22.15 -11.43
CA SER A 246 0.50 -20.85 -11.07
C SER A 246 1.68 -20.45 -11.96
N GLN A 247 2.62 -21.37 -12.24
CA GLN A 247 3.74 -21.11 -13.16
C GLN A 247 3.22 -20.79 -14.58
N LYS A 248 2.22 -21.53 -15.05
CA LYS A 248 1.57 -21.28 -16.35
C LYS A 248 0.96 -19.87 -16.39
N LEU A 249 0.18 -19.49 -15.37
CA LEU A 249 -0.44 -18.17 -15.30
C LEU A 249 0.60 -17.04 -15.21
N MET A 250 1.71 -17.26 -14.53
CA MET A 250 2.83 -16.32 -14.46
C MET A 250 3.48 -16.12 -15.83
N ALA A 251 3.68 -17.20 -16.60
CA ALA A 251 4.19 -17.14 -17.96
C ALA A 251 3.22 -16.38 -18.89
N GLU A 252 1.93 -16.74 -18.86
CA GLU A 252 0.90 -16.08 -19.65
C GLU A 252 0.78 -14.58 -19.35
N ALA A 253 0.85 -14.20 -18.06
CA ALA A 253 0.79 -12.80 -17.63
C ALA A 253 1.96 -11.97 -18.17
N LEU A 254 3.14 -12.57 -18.33
CA LEU A 254 4.34 -11.93 -18.89
C LEU A 254 4.49 -12.13 -20.39
N GLY A 255 3.60 -12.94 -21.02
CA GLY A 255 3.71 -13.29 -22.45
C GLY A 255 4.90 -14.18 -22.78
N LYS A 256 5.36 -14.99 -21.82
CA LYS A 256 6.39 -16.00 -22.03
C LYS A 256 5.78 -17.32 -22.53
N PRO A 257 6.51 -18.15 -23.28
CA PRO A 257 6.04 -19.47 -23.67
C PRO A 257 5.73 -20.33 -22.44
N VAL A 258 4.55 -20.92 -22.39
CA VAL A 258 4.09 -21.73 -21.24
C VAL A 258 4.88 -23.02 -21.11
N GLU A 259 5.29 -23.58 -22.25
CA GLU A 259 6.05 -24.83 -22.34
C GLU A 259 7.53 -24.67 -21.97
N ASP A 260 8.04 -23.43 -22.01
CA ASP A 260 9.43 -23.10 -21.72
C ASP A 260 9.57 -22.52 -20.29
N ARG A 261 9.57 -23.39 -19.30
CA ARG A 261 9.73 -23.01 -17.89
C ARG A 261 11.08 -22.37 -17.61
N GLU A 262 12.13 -22.81 -18.30
CA GLU A 262 13.48 -22.25 -18.11
C GLU A 262 13.52 -20.78 -18.51
N SER A 263 12.91 -20.40 -19.61
CA SER A 263 12.77 -19.00 -20.04
C SER A 263 12.03 -18.15 -19.00
N LEU A 264 10.98 -18.69 -18.36
CA LEU A 264 10.28 -18.01 -17.26
C LEU A 264 11.19 -17.82 -16.05
N HIS A 265 11.87 -18.88 -15.61
CA HIS A 265 12.76 -18.87 -14.44
C HIS A 265 13.92 -17.88 -14.64
N ASP A 266 14.53 -17.89 -15.83
CA ASP A 266 15.62 -16.98 -16.18
C ASP A 266 15.15 -15.53 -16.22
N TRP A 267 13.94 -15.27 -16.72
CA TRP A 267 13.37 -13.94 -16.72
C TRP A 267 13.20 -13.41 -15.30
N TYR A 268 12.60 -14.20 -14.40
CA TYR A 268 12.46 -13.78 -12.99
C TYR A 268 13.82 -13.58 -12.32
N ARG A 269 14.79 -14.46 -12.59
CA ARG A 269 16.14 -14.32 -12.05
C ARG A 269 16.81 -13.03 -12.52
N ALA A 270 16.62 -12.65 -13.77
CA ALA A 270 17.26 -11.48 -14.37
C ALA A 270 16.59 -10.16 -13.97
N TYR A 271 15.27 -10.14 -13.83
CA TYR A 271 14.52 -8.89 -13.74
C TYR A 271 13.72 -8.69 -12.47
N SER A 272 13.55 -9.69 -11.62
CA SER A 272 12.71 -9.53 -10.44
C SER A 272 13.45 -9.00 -9.21
N SER A 273 12.72 -8.26 -8.40
CA SER A 273 13.18 -7.77 -7.09
C SER A 273 12.06 -7.83 -6.07
N ALA A 274 12.42 -8.06 -4.80
CA ALA A 274 11.52 -7.96 -3.66
C ALA A 274 12.26 -7.29 -2.50
N ILE A 275 11.63 -6.29 -1.89
CA ILE A 275 12.26 -5.49 -0.83
C ILE A 275 11.39 -5.55 0.43
N PHE A 276 12.03 -5.71 1.59
CA PHE A 276 11.40 -5.98 2.87
C PHE A 276 11.75 -4.94 3.94
N ASP A 277 12.31 -3.81 3.53
CA ASP A 277 12.64 -2.64 4.35
C ASP A 277 12.32 -1.37 3.56
N VAL A 278 11.59 -0.42 4.17
CA VAL A 278 11.10 0.77 3.44
C VAL A 278 12.21 1.76 3.10
N PRO A 279 13.12 2.14 3.99
CA PRO A 279 14.28 2.96 3.65
C PRO A 279 15.11 2.37 2.52
N ALA A 280 15.41 1.08 2.58
CA ALA A 280 16.13 0.37 1.52
C ALA A 280 15.35 0.38 0.20
N TRP A 281 14.02 0.20 0.27
CA TRP A 281 13.16 0.26 -0.92
C TRP A 281 13.17 1.65 -1.56
N MET A 282 13.00 2.71 -0.79
CA MET A 282 13.07 4.08 -1.30
C MET A 282 14.44 4.39 -1.91
N ASN A 283 15.52 3.94 -1.27
CA ASN A 283 16.87 4.11 -1.82
C ASN A 283 17.03 3.33 -3.13
N PHE A 284 16.55 2.09 -3.21
CA PHE A 284 16.55 1.27 -4.42
C PHE A 284 15.77 1.92 -5.58
N MET A 285 14.63 2.59 -5.28
CA MET A 285 13.85 3.29 -6.32
C MET A 285 14.65 4.41 -7.00
N ARG A 286 15.61 5.01 -6.33
CA ARG A 286 16.45 6.09 -6.89
C ARG A 286 17.41 5.63 -8.01
N ASP A 287 17.55 4.32 -8.18
CA ASP A 287 18.33 3.73 -9.28
C ASP A 287 17.54 3.70 -10.60
N PHE A 288 16.28 4.14 -10.58
CA PHE A 288 15.39 4.15 -11.74
C PHE A 288 14.95 5.56 -12.10
N ASP A 289 14.77 5.80 -13.40
CA ASP A 289 14.36 7.11 -13.91
C ASP A 289 12.83 7.26 -13.89
N PHE A 290 12.10 6.15 -13.88
CA PHE A 290 10.64 6.13 -13.92
C PHE A 290 10.06 4.86 -13.31
N VAL A 291 8.83 4.98 -12.77
CA VAL A 291 8.10 3.85 -12.18
C VAL A 291 6.70 3.80 -12.77
N ILE A 292 6.22 2.63 -13.17
CA ILE A 292 4.82 2.41 -13.57
C ILE A 292 4.34 1.04 -13.12
N GLY A 293 3.17 0.94 -12.49
CA GLY A 293 2.66 -0.36 -12.08
C GLY A 293 1.34 -0.34 -11.34
N ALA A 294 0.79 -1.54 -11.13
CA ALA A 294 -0.53 -1.74 -10.53
C ALA A 294 -0.54 -1.78 -8.99
N ARG A 295 0.62 -1.66 -8.35
CA ARG A 295 0.77 -1.66 -6.89
C ARG A 295 1.07 -0.26 -6.38
N ILE A 296 0.05 0.41 -5.84
CA ILE A 296 0.15 1.82 -5.44
C ILE A 296 1.28 2.11 -4.45
N HIS A 297 1.56 1.22 -3.48
CA HIS A 297 2.64 1.48 -2.51
C HIS A 297 4.04 1.40 -3.14
N GLY A 298 4.24 0.57 -4.16
CA GLY A 298 5.49 0.58 -4.93
C GLY A 298 5.68 1.92 -5.67
N VAL A 299 4.62 2.43 -6.29
CA VAL A 299 4.62 3.76 -6.93
C VAL A 299 4.78 4.87 -5.90
N MET A 300 4.07 4.78 -4.77
CA MET A 300 4.15 5.76 -3.68
C MET A 300 5.58 5.89 -3.14
N LEU A 301 6.27 4.78 -2.89
CA LEU A 301 7.64 4.82 -2.37
C LEU A 301 8.62 5.42 -3.39
N ALA A 302 8.37 5.23 -4.70
CA ALA A 302 9.13 5.92 -5.73
C ALA A 302 8.92 7.45 -5.69
N LEU A 303 7.66 7.90 -5.64
CA LEU A 303 7.34 9.33 -5.50
C LEU A 303 7.95 9.91 -4.22
N GLN A 304 7.88 9.20 -3.10
CA GLN A 304 8.52 9.63 -1.84
C GLN A 304 10.05 9.66 -1.93
N ALA A 305 10.66 8.91 -2.84
CA ALA A 305 12.08 8.95 -3.15
C ALA A 305 12.44 10.06 -4.17
N GLY A 306 11.46 10.81 -4.70
CA GLY A 306 11.64 11.84 -5.72
C GLY A 306 11.71 11.28 -7.15
N VAL A 307 11.28 10.05 -7.36
CA VAL A 307 11.27 9.37 -8.67
C VAL A 307 9.86 9.49 -9.29
N PRO A 308 9.73 9.90 -10.57
CA PRO A 308 8.44 9.96 -11.26
C PRO A 308 7.76 8.59 -11.32
N GLY A 309 6.46 8.57 -11.04
CA GLY A 309 5.72 7.31 -11.00
C GLY A 309 4.27 7.42 -11.44
N ILE A 310 3.77 6.41 -12.13
CA ILE A 310 2.38 6.29 -12.58
C ILE A 310 1.75 5.04 -11.95
N CYS A 311 0.62 5.23 -11.27
CA CYS A 311 -0.18 4.10 -10.79
C CYS A 311 -1.16 3.63 -11.86
N ILE A 312 -1.22 2.32 -12.12
CA ILE A 312 -2.28 1.73 -12.93
C ILE A 312 -3.47 1.47 -12.00
N ALA A 313 -4.42 2.40 -12.01
CA ALA A 313 -5.61 2.38 -11.16
C ALA A 313 -6.64 1.39 -11.73
N HIS A 314 -6.50 0.12 -11.34
CA HIS A 314 -7.30 -0.99 -11.87
C HIS A 314 -8.52 -1.35 -11.01
N ASP A 315 -8.64 -0.79 -9.82
CA ASP A 315 -9.78 -0.99 -8.92
C ASP A 315 -10.13 0.29 -8.15
N SER A 316 -11.25 0.28 -7.43
CA SER A 316 -11.74 1.42 -6.67
C SER A 316 -10.75 1.90 -5.61
N ARG A 317 -9.99 1.00 -4.99
CA ARG A 317 -9.02 1.30 -3.93
C ARG A 317 -7.84 2.14 -4.43
N THR A 318 -7.25 1.69 -5.54
CA THR A 318 -6.12 2.37 -6.16
C THR A 318 -6.55 3.70 -6.74
N LEU A 319 -7.75 3.74 -7.36
CA LEU A 319 -8.31 4.97 -7.90
C LEU A 319 -8.61 6.00 -6.81
N GLU A 320 -9.29 5.59 -5.72
CA GLU A 320 -9.56 6.47 -4.57
C GLU A 320 -8.30 7.11 -4.00
N LEU A 321 -7.26 6.28 -3.77
CA LEU A 321 -5.98 6.79 -3.26
C LEU A 321 -5.30 7.76 -4.23
N CYS A 322 -5.29 7.44 -5.53
CA CYS A 322 -4.68 8.32 -6.53
C CYS A 322 -5.40 9.68 -6.57
N GLN A 323 -6.73 9.68 -6.59
CA GLN A 323 -7.52 10.91 -6.62
C GLN A 323 -7.40 11.72 -5.33
N THR A 324 -7.43 11.06 -4.16
CA THR A 324 -7.32 11.75 -2.86
C THR A 324 -5.97 12.41 -2.67
N MET A 325 -4.90 11.80 -3.18
CA MET A 325 -3.51 12.22 -2.93
C MET A 325 -2.82 12.86 -4.13
N GLU A 326 -3.55 13.10 -5.23
CA GLU A 326 -3.01 13.63 -6.50
C GLU A 326 -1.84 12.80 -7.05
N ILE A 327 -1.92 11.47 -6.90
CA ILE A 327 -0.93 10.56 -7.47
C ILE A 327 -1.18 10.39 -8.97
N PRO A 328 -0.17 10.54 -9.85
CA PRO A 328 -0.32 10.29 -11.27
C PRO A 328 -0.83 8.87 -11.53
N TYR A 329 -1.89 8.74 -12.31
CA TYR A 329 -2.45 7.43 -12.62
C TYR A 329 -3.00 7.36 -14.05
N VAL A 330 -3.13 6.12 -14.53
CA VAL A 330 -3.86 5.74 -15.73
C VAL A 330 -4.81 4.61 -15.41
N ARG A 331 -5.89 4.49 -16.15
CA ARG A 331 -6.75 3.32 -16.10
C ARG A 331 -6.23 2.25 -17.08
N PRO A 332 -6.48 0.97 -16.88
CA PRO A 332 -6.08 -0.07 -17.84
C PRO A 332 -6.57 0.19 -19.27
N ALA A 333 -7.74 0.83 -19.43
CA ALA A 333 -8.29 1.20 -20.73
C ALA A 333 -7.45 2.28 -21.44
N ASP A 334 -6.84 3.20 -20.71
CA ASP A 334 -6.03 4.29 -21.27
C ASP A 334 -4.70 3.79 -21.85
N ILE A 335 -4.26 2.61 -21.45
CA ILE A 335 -3.02 1.94 -21.86
C ILE A 335 -3.31 0.56 -22.46
N ALA A 336 -4.48 0.39 -23.07
CA ALA A 336 -4.91 -0.89 -23.64
C ALA A 336 -3.99 -1.40 -24.77
N ASP A 337 -3.26 -0.51 -25.45
CA ASP A 337 -2.28 -0.88 -26.48
C ASP A 337 -0.89 -1.20 -25.89
N GLY A 338 -0.76 -1.17 -24.56
CA GLY A 338 0.49 -1.39 -23.84
C GLY A 338 1.29 -0.11 -23.65
N VAL A 339 2.39 -0.26 -22.91
CA VAL A 339 3.31 0.84 -22.58
C VAL A 339 4.69 0.50 -23.12
N THR A 340 5.31 1.44 -23.79
CA THR A 340 6.69 1.34 -24.28
C THR A 340 7.53 2.45 -23.68
N LYS A 341 8.86 2.36 -23.79
CA LYS A 341 9.78 3.42 -23.36
C LYS A 341 9.46 4.76 -24.03
N SER A 342 9.05 4.77 -25.31
CA SER A 342 8.72 5.98 -26.05
C SER A 342 7.37 6.59 -25.65
N THR A 343 6.39 5.79 -25.23
CA THR A 343 5.05 6.26 -24.87
C THR A 343 4.90 6.52 -23.36
N LEU A 344 5.79 6.00 -22.52
CA LEU A 344 5.66 6.07 -21.06
C LEU A 344 5.43 7.49 -20.54
N ARG A 345 6.24 8.45 -20.99
CA ARG A 345 6.13 9.84 -20.54
C ARG A 345 4.80 10.50 -20.93
N SER A 346 4.20 10.12 -22.04
CA SER A 346 2.92 10.72 -22.49
C SER A 346 1.74 10.38 -21.56
N PHE A 347 1.89 9.36 -20.73
CA PHE A 347 0.91 8.98 -19.72
C PHE A 347 1.13 9.66 -18.37
N PHE A 348 2.28 10.32 -18.16
CA PHE A 348 2.60 11.02 -16.93
C PHE A 348 1.94 12.39 -16.91
N ARG A 349 0.75 12.46 -16.32
CA ARG A 349 0.03 13.70 -16.12
C ARG A 349 0.22 14.12 -14.66
N PHE A 350 1.05 15.14 -14.46
CA PHE A 350 1.48 15.57 -13.13
C PHE A 350 1.61 17.09 -13.09
N ASP A 351 0.93 17.68 -12.13
CA ASP A 351 1.06 19.08 -11.78
C ASP A 351 1.76 19.18 -10.42
N PRO A 352 3.00 19.65 -10.35
CA PRO A 352 3.77 19.69 -9.12
C PRO A 352 3.17 20.64 -8.06
N GLU A 353 2.55 21.75 -8.48
CA GLU A 353 1.96 22.72 -7.56
C GLU A 353 0.69 22.15 -6.93
N VAL A 354 -0.16 21.52 -7.73
CA VAL A 354 -1.37 20.83 -7.26
C VAL A 354 -1.01 19.69 -6.30
N PHE A 355 0.00 18.90 -6.64
CA PHE A 355 0.47 17.80 -5.79
C PHE A 355 1.00 18.30 -4.44
N ASP A 356 1.88 19.30 -4.44
CA ASP A 356 2.46 19.83 -3.20
C ASP A 356 1.41 20.55 -2.34
N ALA A 357 0.47 21.30 -2.96
CA ALA A 357 -0.65 21.91 -2.25
C ALA A 357 -1.56 20.85 -1.61
N LYS A 358 -1.88 19.77 -2.33
CA LYS A 358 -2.68 18.67 -1.79
C LYS A 358 -1.97 17.94 -0.63
N ARG A 359 -0.67 17.69 -0.75
CA ARG A 359 0.13 17.13 0.35
C ARG A 359 0.10 18.03 1.58
N ALA A 360 0.23 19.34 1.41
CA ALA A 360 0.16 20.30 2.52
C ALA A 360 -1.22 20.30 3.18
N GLU A 361 -2.30 20.30 2.39
CA GLU A 361 -3.68 20.20 2.89
C GLU A 361 -3.88 18.92 3.72
N LEU A 362 -3.55 17.76 3.13
CA LEU A 362 -3.72 16.46 3.79
C LEU A 362 -2.84 16.34 5.04
N ARG A 363 -1.63 16.90 5.02
CA ARG A 363 -0.74 16.96 6.18
C ARG A 363 -1.36 17.74 7.33
N THR A 364 -1.98 18.88 7.06
CA THR A 364 -2.66 19.70 8.07
C THR A 364 -3.85 18.96 8.68
N LYS A 365 -4.67 18.32 7.83
CA LYS A 365 -5.80 17.51 8.29
C LYS A 365 -5.33 16.30 9.11
N TYR A 366 -4.25 15.66 8.68
CA TYR A 366 -3.69 14.51 9.39
C TYR A 366 -3.11 14.92 10.76
N ALA A 367 -2.43 16.07 10.83
CA ALA A 367 -1.96 16.64 12.08
C ALA A 367 -3.13 16.86 13.07
N ALA A 368 -4.22 17.50 12.63
CA ALA A 368 -5.40 17.72 13.44
C ALA A 368 -6.05 16.39 13.90
N PHE A 369 -6.09 15.37 13.05
CA PHE A 369 -6.56 14.04 13.40
C PHE A 369 -5.70 13.40 14.51
N LEU A 370 -4.38 13.48 14.39
CA LEU A 370 -3.46 12.93 15.37
C LEU A 370 -3.60 13.69 16.73
N GLU A 371 -3.67 15.02 16.70
CA GLU A 371 -3.87 15.86 17.89
C GLU A 371 -5.19 15.57 18.60
N GLY A 372 -6.29 15.45 17.83
CA GLY A 372 -7.61 15.11 18.37
C GLY A 372 -7.63 13.75 19.10
N ASN A 373 -6.75 12.84 18.69
CA ASN A 373 -6.58 11.54 19.34
C ASN A 373 -5.48 11.53 20.44
N GLY A 374 -4.88 12.68 20.75
CA GLY A 374 -3.83 12.81 21.75
C GLY A 374 -2.50 12.20 21.33
N LEU A 375 -2.26 12.06 20.04
CA LEU A 375 -1.04 11.48 19.46
C LEU A 375 -0.05 12.60 19.14
N LYS A 376 1.17 12.51 19.66
CA LYS A 376 2.28 13.38 19.27
C LYS A 376 2.86 12.89 17.95
N TYR A 377 3.29 13.79 17.09
CA TYR A 377 3.73 13.44 15.74
C TYR A 377 4.91 14.29 15.23
N SER A 378 5.54 13.78 14.17
CA SER A 378 6.48 14.51 13.32
C SER A 378 6.10 14.21 11.85
N LEU A 379 5.61 15.25 11.15
CA LEU A 379 5.17 15.16 9.76
C LEU A 379 6.05 16.01 8.85
#